data_f995b8ebb33321c9632ad1a3cc9edc10
#
_entry.id   f995b8ebb33321c9632ad1a3cc9edc10
#
_cell.length_a   1.000
_cell.length_b   1.000
_cell.length_c   1.000
_cell.angle_alpha   90.00
_cell.angle_beta   90.00
_cell.angle_gamma   90.00
#
_symmetry.space_group_name_H-M   'P 1'
#
loop_
_entity.id
_entity.type
_entity.pdbx_description
1 polymer ?
#
loop_
_entity_poly.entity_id
_entity_poly.type
_entity_poly.pdbx_seq_one_letter_code
_entity_poly.pdbx_strand_id
1 'polypeptide(L)'
;MAMSSRVIEQAIAARSSATVLRRLRRIDKDDLLAAMAIGLRKGVDEILAANGADVDRGRDAGMDEALLDRLTLTPERIEGMAVGLEGVAHLDDPVGEVVRGWHTPLGVKVEQVRVPIGVIGIIYEARPNVTSDAVSYTHLTLPTILL
;
A
#
# COMPACT_ATOMS: atom_id res chain seq x y z
N MET A 1 -3.94 14.14 -23.71
CA MET A 1 -3.54 12.73 -23.51
C MET A 1 -4.71 12.04 -22.83
N ALA A 2 -5.41 11.13 -23.50
CA ALA A 2 -6.53 10.42 -22.91
C ALA A 2 -6.00 9.43 -21.86
N MET A 3 -6.47 9.54 -20.61
CA MET A 3 -6.20 8.52 -19.60
C MET A 3 -6.74 7.16 -20.09
N SER A 4 -5.95 6.09 -19.92
CA SER A 4 -6.41 4.75 -20.25
C SER A 4 -7.68 4.44 -19.46
N SER A 5 -8.70 3.86 -20.13
CA SER A 5 -9.96 3.44 -19.50
C SER A 5 -9.73 2.60 -18.25
N ARG A 6 -8.70 1.74 -18.27
CA ARG A 6 -8.29 0.88 -17.15
C ARG A 6 -7.90 1.68 -15.89
N VAL A 7 -7.17 2.80 -16.03
CA VAL A 7 -6.76 3.65 -14.89
C VAL A 7 -7.98 4.30 -14.25
N ILE A 8 -8.93 4.75 -15.08
CA ILE A 8 -10.18 5.36 -14.59
C ILE A 8 -11.00 4.32 -13.81
N GLU A 9 -11.14 3.11 -14.35
CA GLU A 9 -11.86 2.01 -13.69
C GLU A 9 -11.22 1.64 -12.35
N GLN A 10 -9.89 1.55 -12.28
CA GLN A 10 -9.15 1.30 -11.04
C GLN A 10 -9.37 2.43 -10.03
N ALA A 11 -9.35 3.69 -10.46
CA ALA A 11 -9.59 4.84 -9.59
C ALA A 11 -11.01 4.83 -8.99
N ILE A 12 -12.01 4.48 -9.80
CA ILE A 12 -13.40 4.33 -9.34
C ILE A 12 -13.52 3.18 -8.33
N ALA A 13 -12.92 2.03 -8.63
CA ALA A 13 -12.92 0.88 -7.73
C ALA A 13 -12.24 1.20 -6.39
N ALA A 14 -11.09 1.87 -6.41
CA ALA A 14 -10.38 2.28 -5.20
C ALA A 14 -11.21 3.27 -4.37
N ARG A 15 -11.89 4.23 -5.01
CA ARG A 15 -12.80 5.16 -4.32
C ARG A 15 -13.96 4.45 -3.63
N SER A 16 -14.53 3.44 -4.28
CA SER A 16 -15.58 2.60 -3.68
C SER A 16 -15.05 1.84 -2.47
N SER A 17 -13.89 1.20 -2.61
CA SER A 17 -13.22 0.43 -1.53
C SER A 17 -12.83 1.34 -0.35
N ALA A 18 -12.44 2.59 -0.58
CA ALA A 18 -12.12 3.56 0.46
C ALA A 18 -13.27 3.75 1.46
N THR A 19 -14.51 3.70 0.98
CA THR A 19 -15.70 3.85 1.82
C THR A 19 -15.87 2.69 2.80
N VAL A 20 -15.46 1.49 2.40
CA VAL A 20 -15.48 0.30 3.26
C VAL A 20 -14.33 0.33 4.25
N LEU A 21 -13.09 0.52 3.74
CA LEU A 21 -11.86 0.49 4.54
C LEU A 21 -11.87 1.50 5.70
N ARG A 22 -12.38 2.72 5.49
CA ARG A 22 -12.46 3.74 6.54
C ARG A 22 -13.35 3.37 7.74
N ARG A 23 -14.18 2.32 7.61
CA ARG A 23 -15.08 1.83 8.65
C ARG A 23 -14.55 0.58 9.36
N LEU A 24 -13.45 0.02 8.88
CA LEU A 24 -12.84 -1.14 9.49
C LEU A 24 -12.27 -0.76 10.85
N ARG A 25 -12.41 -1.68 11.80
CA ARG A 25 -11.74 -1.58 13.10
C ARG A 25 -10.25 -1.88 12.90
N ARG A 26 -9.43 -1.44 13.81
CA ARG A 26 -8.00 -1.72 13.81
C ARG A 26 -7.72 -3.22 13.62
N ILE A 27 -8.37 -4.07 14.41
CA ILE A 27 -8.16 -5.52 14.32
C ILE A 27 -8.43 -6.08 12.91
N ASP A 28 -9.46 -5.59 12.24
CA ASP A 28 -9.81 -6.03 10.89
C ASP A 28 -8.72 -5.62 9.88
N LYS A 29 -8.08 -4.47 10.09
CA LYS A 29 -6.95 -3.98 9.29
C LYS A 29 -5.68 -4.79 9.56
N ASP A 30 -5.37 -5.06 10.83
CA ASP A 30 -4.21 -5.87 11.24
C ASP A 30 -4.32 -7.28 10.66
N ASP A 31 -5.50 -7.90 10.70
CA ASP A 31 -5.77 -9.21 10.10
C ASP A 31 -5.57 -9.21 8.57
N LEU A 32 -5.96 -8.13 7.88
CA LEU A 32 -5.71 -7.98 6.45
C LEU A 32 -4.20 -7.94 6.13
N LEU A 33 -3.42 -7.17 6.88
CA LEU A 33 -1.96 -7.10 6.69
C LEU A 33 -1.29 -8.45 6.96
N ALA A 34 -1.71 -9.13 8.02
CA ALA A 34 -1.22 -10.48 8.33
C ALA A 34 -1.55 -11.48 7.21
N ALA A 35 -2.78 -11.44 6.68
CA ALA A 35 -3.18 -12.29 5.56
C ALA A 35 -2.36 -12.00 4.29
N MET A 36 -2.03 -10.73 4.04
CA MET A 36 -1.17 -10.35 2.91
C MET A 36 0.27 -10.84 3.09
N ALA A 37 0.86 -10.73 4.28
CA ALA A 37 2.18 -11.26 4.58
C ALA A 37 2.24 -12.78 4.38
N ILE A 38 1.22 -13.50 4.85
CA ILE A 38 1.07 -14.95 4.60
C ILE A 38 0.94 -15.24 3.12
N GLY A 39 0.19 -14.43 2.38
CA GLY A 39 0.01 -14.56 0.93
C GLY A 39 1.33 -14.42 0.18
N LEU A 40 2.18 -13.45 0.51
CA LEU A 40 3.51 -13.28 -0.06
C LEU A 40 4.39 -14.51 0.18
N ARG A 41 4.42 -15.03 1.41
CA ARG A 41 5.21 -16.23 1.77
C ARG A 41 4.74 -17.48 1.03
N LYS A 42 3.43 -17.66 0.85
CA LYS A 42 2.86 -18.79 0.10
C LYS A 42 3.08 -18.69 -1.39
N GLY A 43 3.12 -17.47 -1.93
CA GLY A 43 3.26 -17.20 -3.36
C GLY A 43 4.70 -17.03 -3.84
N VAL A 44 5.72 -17.29 -3.01
CA VAL A 44 7.14 -17.02 -3.35
C VAL A 44 7.53 -17.58 -4.70
N ASP A 45 7.24 -18.85 -4.99
CA ASP A 45 7.65 -19.50 -6.24
C ASP A 45 7.00 -18.84 -7.46
N GLU A 46 5.70 -18.52 -7.38
CA GLU A 46 4.96 -17.86 -8.45
C GLU A 46 5.48 -16.43 -8.68
N ILE A 47 5.72 -15.69 -7.60
CA ILE A 47 6.25 -14.33 -7.65
C ILE A 47 7.65 -14.32 -8.28
N LEU A 48 8.53 -15.24 -7.88
CA LEU A 48 9.89 -15.34 -8.42
C LEU A 48 9.87 -15.72 -9.91
N ALA A 49 9.00 -16.64 -10.32
CA ALA A 49 8.86 -17.01 -11.72
C ALA A 49 8.39 -15.84 -12.59
N ALA A 50 7.39 -15.07 -12.12
CA ALA A 50 6.92 -13.89 -12.82
C ALA A 50 8.00 -12.79 -12.87
N ASN A 51 8.70 -12.56 -11.76
CA ASN A 51 9.77 -11.58 -11.68
C ASN A 51 10.97 -11.93 -12.56
N GLY A 52 11.34 -13.21 -12.65
CA GLY A 52 12.39 -13.67 -13.56
C GLY A 52 12.09 -13.29 -15.03
N ALA A 53 10.84 -13.48 -15.46
CA ALA A 53 10.43 -13.06 -16.81
C ALA A 53 10.47 -11.53 -16.99
N ASP A 54 10.19 -10.74 -15.93
CA ASP A 54 10.30 -9.28 -15.98
C ASP A 54 11.76 -8.83 -16.09
N VAL A 55 12.67 -9.46 -15.34
CA VAL A 55 14.10 -9.20 -15.37
C VAL A 55 14.69 -9.52 -16.74
N ASP A 56 14.30 -10.66 -17.34
CA ASP A 56 14.75 -11.03 -18.68
C ASP A 56 14.30 -10.01 -19.73
N ARG A 57 13.03 -9.59 -19.68
CA ARG A 57 12.54 -8.51 -20.55
C ARG A 57 13.28 -7.19 -20.36
N GLY A 58 13.58 -6.84 -19.10
CA GLY A 58 14.37 -5.63 -18.79
C GLY A 58 15.77 -5.69 -19.38
N ARG A 59 16.42 -6.85 -19.28
CA ARG A 59 17.75 -7.09 -19.86
C ARG A 59 17.73 -6.98 -21.39
N ASP A 60 16.76 -7.61 -22.04
CA ASP A 60 16.59 -7.56 -23.48
C ASP A 60 16.28 -6.13 -23.98
N ALA A 61 15.61 -5.34 -23.17
CA ALA A 61 15.35 -3.92 -23.44
C ALA A 61 16.55 -2.97 -23.18
N GLY A 62 17.69 -3.52 -22.72
CA GLY A 62 18.90 -2.73 -22.43
C GLY A 62 18.86 -1.96 -21.13
N MET A 63 18.09 -2.41 -20.14
CA MET A 63 18.07 -1.84 -18.81
C MET A 63 19.44 -1.96 -18.14
N ASP A 64 19.92 -0.93 -17.47
CA ASP A 64 21.19 -0.97 -16.76
C ASP A 64 21.17 -1.92 -15.54
N GLU A 65 22.36 -2.39 -15.13
CA GLU A 65 22.51 -3.37 -14.05
C GLU A 65 21.95 -2.88 -12.70
N ALA A 66 22.02 -1.58 -12.43
CA ALA A 66 21.50 -1.03 -11.18
C ALA A 66 19.97 -1.06 -11.14
N LEU A 67 19.32 -0.84 -12.28
CA LEU A 67 17.87 -0.98 -12.41
C LEU A 67 17.44 -2.44 -12.41
N LEU A 68 18.22 -3.35 -13.05
CA LEU A 68 17.97 -4.78 -13.01
C LEU A 68 18.07 -5.33 -11.58
N ASP A 69 19.08 -4.91 -10.79
CA ASP A 69 19.15 -5.31 -9.39
C ASP A 69 17.94 -4.84 -8.58
N ARG A 70 17.48 -3.61 -8.80
CA ARG A 70 16.27 -3.09 -8.14
C ARG A 70 14.98 -3.81 -8.55
N LEU A 71 14.93 -4.28 -9.80
CA LEU A 71 13.79 -5.04 -10.32
C LEU A 71 13.79 -6.48 -9.81
N THR A 72 14.98 -7.06 -9.55
CA THR A 72 15.12 -8.45 -9.16
C THR A 72 14.59 -8.70 -7.76
N LEU A 73 13.69 -9.67 -7.60
CA LEU A 73 13.27 -10.21 -6.33
C LEU A 73 14.08 -11.46 -5.97
N THR A 74 14.32 -11.64 -4.69
CA THR A 74 14.86 -12.87 -4.09
C THR A 74 13.91 -13.34 -2.99
N PRO A 75 13.99 -14.60 -2.53
CA PRO A 75 13.19 -15.05 -1.40
C PRO A 75 13.34 -14.15 -0.18
N GLU A 76 14.54 -13.65 0.10
CA GLU A 76 14.83 -12.76 1.23
C GLU A 76 14.17 -11.38 1.03
N ARG A 77 14.16 -10.86 -0.20
CA ARG A 77 13.45 -9.60 -0.51
C ARG A 77 11.94 -9.75 -0.34
N ILE A 78 11.36 -10.89 -0.75
CA ILE A 78 9.93 -11.18 -0.54
C ILE A 78 9.62 -11.35 0.94
N GLU A 79 10.47 -12.04 1.72
CA GLU A 79 10.32 -12.12 3.17
C GLU A 79 10.41 -10.73 3.81
N GLY A 80 11.33 -9.87 3.36
CA GLY A 80 11.41 -8.47 3.80
C GLY A 80 10.11 -7.69 3.56
N MET A 81 9.43 -7.93 2.42
CA MET A 81 8.11 -7.36 2.15
C MET A 81 7.05 -7.85 3.15
N ALA A 82 7.04 -9.15 3.46
CA ALA A 82 6.11 -9.73 4.43
C ALA A 82 6.34 -9.18 5.85
N VAL A 83 7.59 -9.10 6.28
CA VAL A 83 7.98 -8.49 7.57
C VAL A 83 7.60 -7.01 7.62
N GLY A 84 7.75 -6.28 6.51
CA GLY A 84 7.32 -4.89 6.41
C GLY A 84 5.81 -4.72 6.66
N LEU A 85 4.97 -5.58 6.09
CA LEU A 85 3.53 -5.59 6.33
C LEU A 85 3.19 -5.88 7.80
N GLU A 86 3.85 -6.88 8.40
CA GLU A 86 3.70 -7.20 9.82
C GLU A 86 4.15 -6.03 10.71
N GLY A 87 5.25 -5.36 10.34
CA GLY A 87 5.73 -4.15 11.03
C GLY A 87 4.70 -3.03 11.05
N VAL A 88 4.02 -2.80 9.92
CA VAL A 88 2.95 -1.79 9.83
C VAL A 88 1.75 -2.16 10.72
N ALA A 89 1.38 -3.44 10.81
CA ALA A 89 0.31 -3.91 11.69
C ALA A 89 0.58 -3.61 13.19
N HIS A 90 1.85 -3.44 13.58
CA HIS A 90 2.21 -3.08 14.95
C HIS A 90 2.19 -1.56 15.23
N LEU A 91 2.06 -0.72 14.20
CA LEU A 91 1.96 0.72 14.38
C LEU A 91 0.57 1.11 14.91
N ASP A 92 0.50 2.21 15.64
CA ASP A 92 -0.78 2.74 16.09
C ASP A 92 -1.62 3.26 14.91
N ASP A 93 -2.92 2.95 14.92
CA ASP A 93 -3.85 3.51 13.93
C ASP A 93 -4.15 4.97 14.29
N PRO A 94 -3.72 5.94 13.47
CA PRO A 94 -3.93 7.34 13.77
C PRO A 94 -5.36 7.83 13.51
N VAL A 95 -6.20 7.01 12.88
CA VAL A 95 -7.57 7.41 12.52
C VAL A 95 -8.43 7.55 13.78
N GLY A 96 -9.01 8.73 13.96
CA GLY A 96 -9.82 9.04 15.15
C GLY A 96 -9.03 9.64 16.31
N GLU A 97 -7.70 9.76 16.21
CA GLU A 97 -6.87 10.43 17.23
C GLU A 97 -7.24 11.91 17.32
N VAL A 98 -7.47 12.39 18.56
CA VAL A 98 -7.68 13.81 18.84
C VAL A 98 -6.33 14.47 19.03
N VAL A 99 -5.92 15.26 18.04
CA VAL A 99 -4.62 15.97 18.05
C VAL A 99 -4.66 17.18 18.96
N ARG A 100 -5.81 17.86 19.03
CA ARG A 100 -6.02 19.08 19.81
C ARG A 100 -7.50 19.24 20.15
N GLY A 101 -7.79 19.76 21.35
CA GLY A 101 -9.12 20.16 21.77
C GLY A 101 -9.13 21.50 22.49
N TRP A 102 -10.19 22.29 22.33
CA TRP A 102 -10.38 23.57 23.03
C TRP A 102 -11.87 23.90 23.17
N HIS A 103 -12.16 24.87 24.01
CA HIS A 103 -13.50 25.46 24.10
C HIS A 103 -13.48 26.85 23.48
N THR A 104 -14.54 27.19 22.75
CA THR A 104 -14.73 28.54 22.28
C THR A 104 -15.21 29.45 23.43
N PRO A 105 -15.15 30.78 23.28
CA PRO A 105 -15.71 31.68 24.28
C PRO A 105 -17.19 31.46 24.59
N LEU A 106 -17.93 30.86 23.67
CA LEU A 106 -19.35 30.52 23.83
C LEU A 106 -19.57 29.11 24.44
N GLY A 107 -18.51 28.44 24.90
CA GLY A 107 -18.58 27.12 25.55
C GLY A 107 -18.67 25.91 24.62
N VAL A 108 -18.58 26.09 23.29
CA VAL A 108 -18.58 24.98 22.35
C VAL A 108 -17.24 24.24 22.42
N LYS A 109 -17.27 22.93 22.65
CA LYS A 109 -16.10 22.05 22.55
C LYS A 109 -15.75 21.81 21.08
N VAL A 110 -14.51 22.09 20.71
CA VAL A 110 -13.97 21.83 19.36
C VAL A 110 -12.82 20.83 19.49
N GLU A 111 -12.80 19.82 18.64
CA GLU A 111 -11.71 18.83 18.56
C GLU A 111 -11.18 18.74 17.13
N GLN A 112 -9.86 18.72 17.02
CA GLN A 112 -9.17 18.42 15.75
C GLN A 112 -8.84 16.93 15.75
N VAL A 113 -9.53 16.19 14.91
CA VAL A 113 -9.43 14.72 14.81
C VAL A 113 -8.75 14.32 13.51
N ARG A 114 -7.85 13.34 13.57
CA ARG A 114 -7.25 12.73 12.38
C ARG A 114 -8.30 11.94 11.62
N VAL A 115 -8.40 12.20 10.34
CA VAL A 115 -9.32 11.48 9.43
C VAL A 115 -8.51 10.85 8.29
N PRO A 116 -9.04 9.79 7.68
CA PRO A 116 -8.42 9.21 6.51
C PRO A 116 -8.26 10.22 5.35
N ILE A 117 -7.11 10.17 4.61
CA ILE A 117 -6.80 11.10 3.50
C ILE A 117 -7.70 10.87 2.27
N GLY A 118 -8.04 9.65 1.97
CA GLY A 118 -8.77 9.26 0.76
C GLY A 118 -7.95 8.32 -0.13
N VAL A 119 -8.15 8.36 -1.42
CA VAL A 119 -7.42 7.53 -2.38
C VAL A 119 -6.12 8.22 -2.77
N ILE A 120 -5.00 7.49 -2.71
CA ILE A 120 -3.69 7.95 -3.14
C ILE A 120 -3.28 7.16 -4.38
N GLY A 121 -2.84 7.85 -5.43
CA GLY A 121 -2.22 7.24 -6.61
C GLY A 121 -0.69 7.24 -6.44
N ILE A 122 -0.05 6.10 -6.70
CA ILE A 122 1.40 5.96 -6.68
C ILE A 122 1.86 5.47 -8.06
N ILE A 123 2.81 6.18 -8.66
CA ILE A 123 3.46 5.79 -9.90
C ILE A 123 4.89 5.40 -9.58
N TYR A 124 5.28 4.19 -9.95
CA TYR A 124 6.62 3.69 -9.68
C TYR A 124 7.12 2.79 -10.83
N GLU A 125 8.43 2.61 -10.90
CA GLU A 125 9.11 1.83 -11.92
C GLU A 125 10.27 1.04 -11.28
N ALA A 126 10.52 -0.17 -11.77
CA ALA A 126 11.62 -1.05 -11.37
C ALA A 126 11.77 -1.25 -9.85
N ARG A 127 10.67 -1.30 -9.11
CA ARG A 127 10.65 -1.51 -7.65
C ARG A 127 9.47 -2.39 -7.25
N PRO A 128 9.56 -3.72 -7.41
CA PRO A 128 8.43 -4.62 -7.12
C PRO A 128 7.99 -4.60 -5.66
N ASN A 129 8.89 -4.31 -4.69
CA ASN A 129 8.54 -4.14 -3.29
C ASN A 129 7.61 -2.96 -3.01
N VAL A 130 7.61 -1.92 -3.86
CA VAL A 130 6.70 -0.77 -3.70
C VAL A 130 5.23 -1.20 -3.73
N THR A 131 4.91 -2.30 -4.39
CA THR A 131 3.55 -2.85 -4.38
C THR A 131 3.08 -3.16 -2.95
N SER A 132 3.89 -3.86 -2.15
CA SER A 132 3.57 -4.16 -0.75
C SER A 132 3.65 -2.92 0.14
N ASP A 133 4.66 -2.06 -0.08
CA ASP A 133 4.83 -0.82 0.67
C ASP A 133 3.62 0.11 0.47
N ALA A 134 3.19 0.29 -0.78
CA ALA A 134 2.03 1.12 -1.11
C ALA A 134 0.73 0.59 -0.50
N VAL A 135 0.54 -0.72 -0.45
CA VAL A 135 -0.64 -1.32 0.19
C VAL A 135 -0.56 -1.19 1.72
N SER A 136 0.61 -1.29 2.33
CA SER A 136 0.78 -1.07 3.76
C SER A 136 0.44 0.37 4.18
N TYR A 137 0.77 1.37 3.36
CA TYR A 137 0.32 2.75 3.57
C TYR A 137 -1.21 2.92 3.52
N THR A 138 -1.90 2.05 2.80
CA THR A 138 -3.37 2.00 2.78
C THR A 138 -3.94 1.71 4.17
N HIS A 139 -3.23 0.95 4.98
CA HIS A 139 -3.62 0.59 6.34
C HIS A 139 -3.66 1.81 7.27
N LEU A 140 -2.68 2.69 7.16
CA LEU A 140 -2.56 3.89 8.01
C LEU A 140 -3.40 5.07 7.50
N THR A 141 -3.69 5.13 6.19
CA THR A 141 -4.23 6.35 5.59
C THR A 141 -5.32 6.18 4.55
N LEU A 142 -5.50 5.01 3.86
CA LEU A 142 -6.60 4.71 2.91
C LEU A 142 -6.19 3.93 1.64
N PRO A 143 -7.18 3.49 0.82
CA PRO A 143 -6.90 2.71 -0.37
C PRO A 143 -6.01 3.44 -1.36
N THR A 144 -4.95 2.77 -1.75
CA THR A 144 -3.96 3.23 -2.72
C THR A 144 -4.27 2.63 -4.09
N ILE A 145 -4.19 3.45 -5.14
CA ILE A 145 -4.20 2.97 -6.53
C ILE A 145 -2.73 2.79 -6.94
N LEU A 146 -2.40 1.58 -7.38
CA LEU A 146 -1.13 1.29 -8.05
C LEU A 146 -1.31 1.48 -9.56
N LEU A 147 -0.54 2.36 -10.13
CA LEU A 147 -0.51 2.65 -11.57
C LEU A 147 0.79 2.18 -12.19
#